data_e906a7900698e470e1eb350092e6a928
#
_entry.id   e906a7900698e470e1eb350092e6a928
#
_cell.length_a   1.000
_cell.length_b   1.000
_cell.length_c   1.000
_cell.angle_alpha   90.00
_cell.angle_beta   90.00
_cell.angle_gamma   90.00
#
_symmetry.space_group_name_H-M   'P 1'
#
loop_
_entity.id
_entity.type
_entity.pdbx_description
1 polymer ?
#
loop_
_entity_poly.entity_id
_entity_poly.type
_entity_poly.pdbx_seq_one_letter_code
_entity_poly.pdbx_strand_id
1 'polypeptide(L)'
;MSICIGIDPGKTTGLAIYDRESKSLIELTSTNFWDCYGYILTTYPDVDEVHSIVIEVPETKKTWSLDSRLRRLSYQDRNKFLTEAAVAMKISHDVGRVCRESELLADGLEKAGYTVLTHHPTGKGKQLDKFSFKRITGWPKVTNEHTRDAAMMVWGM
;
A
#
# COMPACT_ATOMS: atom_id res chain seq x y z
N MET A 1 -19.72 7.72 -12.60
CA MET A 1 -18.41 7.06 -12.52
C MET A 1 -18.31 6.40 -11.16
N SER A 2 -17.89 5.17 -11.05
CA SER A 2 -17.81 4.47 -9.75
C SER A 2 -16.37 3.98 -9.54
N ILE A 3 -15.62 4.71 -8.73
CA ILE A 3 -14.17 4.53 -8.55
C ILE A 3 -13.88 3.77 -7.27
N CYS A 4 -12.93 2.82 -7.34
CA CYS A 4 -12.26 2.27 -6.17
C CYS A 4 -10.80 2.74 -6.14
N ILE A 5 -10.32 3.16 -4.98
CA ILE A 5 -8.96 3.65 -4.77
C ILE A 5 -8.21 2.69 -3.87
N GLY A 6 -7.10 2.13 -4.33
CA GLY A 6 -6.19 1.30 -3.54
C GLY A 6 -4.97 2.09 -3.08
N ILE A 7 -4.60 1.98 -1.82
CA ILE A 7 -3.43 2.68 -1.24
C ILE A 7 -2.58 1.68 -0.46
N ASP A 8 -1.31 1.56 -0.86
CA ASP A 8 -0.27 0.83 -0.12
C ASP A 8 0.69 1.85 0.51
N PRO A 9 0.48 2.23 1.79
CA PRO A 9 1.28 3.23 2.47
C PRO A 9 2.70 2.75 2.78
N GLY A 10 3.66 3.68 2.72
CA GLY A 10 5.05 3.40 3.05
C GLY A 10 5.94 4.60 2.74
N LYS A 11 7.25 4.40 2.80
CA LYS A 11 8.22 5.42 2.36
C LYS A 11 7.90 5.91 0.94
N THR A 12 7.46 5.00 0.11
CA THR A 12 6.85 5.25 -1.20
C THR A 12 5.44 4.69 -1.12
N THR A 13 4.45 5.54 -1.24
CA THR A 13 3.03 5.15 -1.22
C THR A 13 2.61 4.74 -2.63
N GLY A 14 2.10 3.53 -2.77
CA GLY A 14 1.45 3.07 -4.00
C GLY A 14 -0.01 3.55 -4.03
N LEU A 15 -0.43 4.11 -5.15
CA LEU A 15 -1.80 4.54 -5.41
C LEU A 15 -2.31 3.89 -6.69
N ALA A 16 -3.52 3.34 -6.64
CA ALA A 16 -4.21 2.73 -7.76
C ALA A 16 -5.64 3.24 -7.86
N ILE A 17 -6.06 3.60 -9.04
CA ILE A 17 -7.44 3.98 -9.33
C ILE A 17 -8.05 2.93 -10.27
N TYR A 18 -9.15 2.34 -9.82
CA TYR A 18 -9.90 1.33 -10.56
C TYR A 18 -11.30 1.84 -10.86
N ASP A 19 -11.68 1.80 -12.12
CA ASP A 19 -13.03 2.13 -12.56
C ASP A 19 -13.88 0.84 -12.65
N ARG A 20 -14.94 0.79 -11.84
CA ARG A 20 -15.86 -0.36 -11.76
C ARG A 20 -16.71 -0.53 -12.99
N GLU A 21 -17.04 0.56 -13.69
CA GLU A 21 -17.89 0.49 -14.89
C GLU A 21 -17.13 -0.12 -16.07
N SER A 22 -15.93 0.37 -16.34
CA SER A 22 -15.06 -0.19 -17.38
C SER A 22 -14.30 -1.45 -16.95
N LYS A 23 -14.35 -1.78 -15.64
CA LYS A 23 -13.61 -2.90 -15.03
C LYS A 23 -12.12 -2.86 -15.32
N SER A 24 -11.54 -1.68 -15.23
CA SER A 24 -10.13 -1.46 -15.59
C SER A 24 -9.41 -0.52 -14.62
N LEU A 25 -8.10 -0.70 -14.53
CA LEU A 25 -7.23 0.27 -13.88
C LEU A 25 -7.09 1.49 -14.79
N ILE A 26 -7.35 2.68 -14.27
CA ILE A 26 -7.20 3.93 -15.00
C ILE A 26 -5.94 4.68 -14.61
N GLU A 27 -5.45 4.48 -13.38
CA GLU A 27 -4.22 5.09 -12.92
C GLU A 27 -3.45 4.20 -11.94
N LEU A 28 -2.12 4.19 -12.08
CA LEU A 28 -1.17 3.65 -11.10
C LEU A 28 -0.05 4.65 -10.94
N THR A 29 0.17 5.11 -9.73
CA THR A 29 1.23 6.07 -9.43
C THR A 29 1.91 5.77 -8.09
N SER A 30 3.14 6.26 -7.94
CA SER A 30 3.89 6.23 -6.68
C SER A 30 4.09 7.64 -6.21
N THR A 31 3.79 7.86 -4.95
CA THR A 31 3.81 9.20 -4.35
C THR A 31 4.28 9.14 -2.89
N ASN A 32 4.20 10.21 -2.17
CA ASN A 32 4.36 10.25 -0.71
C ASN A 32 3.00 10.41 -0.03
N PHE A 33 2.98 10.32 1.29
CA PHE A 33 1.78 10.43 2.11
C PHE A 33 0.94 11.68 1.81
N TRP A 34 1.57 12.86 1.85
CA TRP A 34 0.85 14.14 1.71
C TRP A 34 0.33 14.37 0.30
N ASP A 35 1.13 14.01 -0.71
CA ASP A 35 0.72 14.14 -2.10
C ASP A 35 -0.40 13.14 -2.43
N CYS A 36 -0.37 11.93 -1.85
CA CYS A 36 -1.45 10.95 -1.99
C CYS A 36 -2.77 11.49 -1.43
N TYR A 37 -2.74 11.98 -0.19
CA TYR A 37 -3.91 12.57 0.47
C TYR A 37 -4.47 13.76 -0.31
N GLY A 38 -3.60 14.73 -0.64
CA GLY A 38 -3.97 15.92 -1.41
C GLY A 38 -4.52 15.58 -2.79
N TYR A 39 -3.91 14.62 -3.48
CA TYR A 39 -4.36 14.16 -4.78
C TYR A 39 -5.79 13.62 -4.74
N ILE A 40 -6.13 12.77 -3.77
CA ILE A 40 -7.47 12.21 -3.65
C ILE A 40 -8.50 13.32 -3.44
N LEU A 41 -8.25 14.24 -2.50
CA LEU A 41 -9.19 15.34 -2.19
C LEU A 41 -9.40 16.30 -3.36
N THR A 42 -8.37 16.52 -4.18
CA THR A 42 -8.45 17.48 -5.30
C THR A 42 -8.97 16.87 -6.58
N THR A 43 -8.67 15.58 -6.83
CA THR A 43 -9.05 14.90 -8.06
C THR A 43 -10.45 14.30 -7.98
N TYR A 44 -10.84 13.86 -6.79
CA TYR A 44 -12.14 13.22 -6.53
C TYR A 44 -12.90 13.92 -5.40
N PRO A 45 -13.19 15.23 -5.53
CA PRO A 45 -13.85 16.02 -4.47
C PRO A 45 -15.29 15.58 -4.20
N ASP A 46 -15.94 14.95 -5.16
CA ASP A 46 -17.25 14.35 -4.99
C ASP A 46 -17.11 12.94 -4.42
N VAL A 47 -17.39 12.80 -3.13
CA VAL A 47 -17.26 11.53 -2.41
C VAL A 47 -18.19 10.44 -2.95
N ASP A 48 -19.31 10.83 -3.60
CA ASP A 48 -20.27 9.89 -4.17
C ASP A 48 -19.73 9.20 -5.45
N GLU A 49 -18.74 9.79 -6.10
CA GLU A 49 -18.04 9.15 -7.22
C GLU A 49 -17.07 8.04 -6.76
N VAL A 50 -16.62 8.08 -5.50
CA VAL A 50 -15.70 7.11 -4.92
C VAL A 50 -16.46 6.06 -4.13
N HIS A 51 -16.60 4.88 -4.73
CA HIS A 51 -17.30 3.77 -4.09
C HIS A 51 -16.63 3.34 -2.78
N SER A 52 -15.30 3.20 -2.80
CA SER A 52 -14.50 2.88 -1.62
C SER A 52 -13.02 3.19 -1.82
N ILE A 53 -12.34 3.47 -0.71
CA ILE A 53 -10.89 3.57 -0.63
C ILE A 53 -10.39 2.41 0.22
N VAL A 54 -9.50 1.57 -0.33
CA VAL A 54 -8.92 0.42 0.37
C VAL A 54 -7.48 0.74 0.73
N ILE A 55 -7.16 0.75 2.03
CA ILE A 55 -5.83 1.08 2.55
C ILE A 55 -5.20 -0.16 3.18
N GLU A 56 -3.96 -0.50 2.78
CA GLU A 56 -3.20 -1.53 3.47
C GLU A 56 -2.74 -1.03 4.85
N VAL A 57 -3.09 -1.80 5.89
CA VAL A 57 -2.65 -1.55 7.26
C VAL A 57 -1.83 -2.76 7.73
N PRO A 58 -0.54 -2.60 8.03
CA PRO A 58 0.27 -3.69 8.55
C PRO A 58 -0.30 -4.28 9.83
N GLU A 59 -0.35 -5.60 9.93
CA GLU A 59 -0.82 -6.27 11.12
C GLU A 59 0.26 -6.27 12.21
N THR A 60 0.05 -5.54 13.30
CA THR A 60 1.02 -5.42 14.40
C THR A 60 1.17 -6.69 15.25
N LYS A 61 0.18 -7.58 15.18
CA LYS A 61 0.13 -8.83 15.98
C LYS A 61 0.99 -9.97 15.40
N LYS A 62 1.42 -9.89 14.14
CA LYS A 62 2.35 -10.88 13.58
C LYS A 62 3.75 -10.59 14.08
N THR A 63 4.28 -11.49 14.89
CA THR A 63 5.72 -11.57 15.14
C THR A 63 6.42 -11.75 13.80
N TRP A 64 6.94 -10.65 13.29
CA TRP A 64 7.83 -10.70 12.15
C TRP A 64 9.05 -11.49 12.62
N SER A 65 9.23 -12.69 12.09
CA SER A 65 10.36 -13.50 12.48
C SER A 65 11.66 -12.71 12.27
N LEU A 66 12.25 -12.25 13.36
CA LEU A 66 13.52 -11.54 13.38
C LEU A 66 14.57 -12.31 12.57
N ASP A 67 14.58 -13.63 12.73
CA ASP A 67 15.47 -14.54 12.03
C ASP A 67 15.32 -14.50 10.49
N SER A 68 14.10 -14.48 9.97
CA SER A 68 13.87 -14.38 8.52
C SER A 68 14.31 -13.04 7.93
N ARG A 69 14.26 -11.97 8.69
CA ARG A 69 14.76 -10.66 8.27
C ARG A 69 16.26 -10.53 8.39
N LEU A 70 16.85 -11.07 9.45
CA LEU A 70 18.31 -11.15 9.60
C LEU A 70 18.95 -11.90 8.43
N ARG A 71 18.31 -12.97 7.95
CA ARG A 71 18.79 -13.73 6.78
C ARG A 71 18.72 -12.94 5.46
N ARG A 72 17.81 -11.99 5.35
CA ARG A 72 17.64 -11.15 4.14
C ARG A 72 18.56 -9.92 4.12
N LEU A 73 19.18 -9.57 5.25
CA LEU A 73 20.12 -8.45 5.29
C LEU A 73 21.37 -8.79 4.48
N SER A 74 21.81 -7.85 3.65
CA SER A 74 23.10 -7.94 2.98
C SER A 74 24.24 -7.99 4.01
N TYR A 75 25.42 -8.47 3.58
CA TYR A 75 26.60 -8.49 4.45
C TYR A 75 26.96 -7.07 4.97
N GLN A 76 26.77 -6.05 4.14
CA GLN A 76 27.01 -4.65 4.53
C GLN A 76 26.01 -4.17 5.57
N ASP A 77 24.73 -4.55 5.44
CA ASP A 77 23.70 -4.19 6.41
C ASP A 77 23.89 -4.92 7.74
N ARG A 78 24.33 -6.18 7.72
CA ARG A 78 24.64 -6.93 8.95
C ARG A 78 25.73 -6.26 9.78
N ASN A 79 26.77 -5.73 9.13
CA ASN A 79 27.84 -5.04 9.82
C ASN A 79 27.42 -3.69 10.39
N LYS A 80 26.38 -3.09 9.84
CA LYS A 80 25.79 -1.82 10.33
C LYS A 80 24.97 -2.01 11.60
N PHE A 81 24.40 -3.19 11.81
CA PHE A 81 23.59 -3.51 12.98
C PHE A 81 24.35 -4.47 13.89
N LEU A 82 25.05 -3.91 14.88
CA LEU A 82 25.93 -4.65 15.79
C LEU A 82 25.21 -5.65 16.71
N THR A 83 23.86 -5.60 16.79
CA THR A 83 23.07 -6.51 17.63
C THR A 83 21.72 -6.84 17.03
N GLU A 84 21.17 -8.02 17.36
CA GLU A 84 19.78 -8.39 17.01
C GLU A 84 18.76 -7.38 17.54
N ALA A 85 19.03 -6.79 18.71
CA ALA A 85 18.18 -5.76 19.30
C ALA A 85 18.09 -4.51 18.42
N ALA A 86 19.19 -4.04 17.84
CA ALA A 86 19.19 -2.90 16.95
C ALA A 86 18.37 -3.16 15.68
N VAL A 87 18.44 -4.38 15.14
CA VAL A 87 17.62 -4.80 14.00
C VAL A 87 16.15 -4.84 14.37
N ALA A 88 15.81 -5.42 15.52
CA ALA A 88 14.44 -5.48 16.03
C ALA A 88 13.85 -4.07 16.24
N MET A 89 14.61 -3.17 16.84
CA MET A 89 14.21 -1.77 17.05
C MET A 89 13.94 -1.06 15.72
N LYS A 90 14.83 -1.22 14.73
CA LYS A 90 14.64 -0.63 13.41
C LYS A 90 13.37 -1.17 12.74
N ILE A 91 13.14 -2.47 12.78
CA ILE A 91 11.94 -3.10 12.23
C ILE A 91 10.69 -2.54 12.90
N SER A 92 10.67 -2.48 14.24
CA SER A 92 9.53 -1.97 15.00
C SER A 92 9.25 -0.51 14.67
N HIS A 93 10.29 0.32 14.54
CA HIS A 93 10.16 1.71 14.14
C HIS A 93 9.58 1.84 12.72
N ASP A 94 10.11 1.08 11.75
CA ASP A 94 9.65 1.17 10.35
C ASP A 94 8.19 0.68 10.21
N VAL A 95 7.83 -0.43 10.87
CA VAL A 95 6.45 -0.94 10.90
C VAL A 95 5.51 0.03 11.62
N GLY A 96 5.91 0.55 12.78
CA GLY A 96 5.10 1.50 13.55
C GLY A 96 4.82 2.78 12.76
N ARG A 97 5.80 3.26 11.98
CA ARG A 97 5.60 4.41 11.10
C ARG A 97 4.58 4.13 10.01
N VAL A 98 4.69 3.01 9.30
CA VAL A 98 3.73 2.65 8.24
C VAL A 98 2.33 2.44 8.81
N CYS A 99 2.20 1.77 9.97
CA CYS A 99 0.92 1.65 10.66
C CYS A 99 0.30 3.02 10.93
N ARG A 100 1.09 3.95 11.47
CA ARG A 100 0.59 5.29 11.81
C ARG A 100 0.23 6.10 10.55
N GLU A 101 1.01 6.01 9.49
CA GLU A 101 0.68 6.63 8.20
C GLU A 101 -0.64 6.07 7.64
N SER A 102 -0.84 4.75 7.69
CA SER A 102 -2.08 4.10 7.24
C SER A 102 -3.30 4.55 8.05
N GLU A 103 -3.17 4.60 9.39
CA GLU A 103 -4.24 5.08 10.29
C GLU A 103 -4.60 6.54 10.01
N LEU A 104 -3.60 7.41 9.84
CA LEU A 104 -3.82 8.83 9.56
C LEU A 104 -4.49 9.06 8.20
N LEU A 105 -4.14 8.28 7.18
CA LEU A 105 -4.81 8.31 5.89
C LEU A 105 -6.27 7.89 6.03
N ALA A 106 -6.52 6.78 6.71
CA ALA A 106 -7.88 6.29 6.93
C ALA A 106 -8.72 7.33 7.69
N ASP A 107 -8.25 7.79 8.84
CA ASP A 107 -8.94 8.80 9.66
C ASP A 107 -9.21 10.10 8.87
N GLY A 108 -8.23 10.57 8.10
CA GLY A 108 -8.35 11.80 7.33
C GLY A 108 -9.35 11.68 6.20
N LEU A 109 -9.34 10.58 5.46
CA LEU A 109 -10.25 10.33 4.34
C LEU A 109 -11.69 10.04 4.83
N GLU A 110 -11.85 9.31 5.94
CA GLU A 110 -13.17 9.12 6.57
C GLU A 110 -13.77 10.47 7.03
N LYS A 111 -12.97 11.35 7.65
CA LYS A 111 -13.40 12.68 8.05
C LYS A 111 -13.76 13.58 6.85
N ALA A 112 -13.14 13.34 5.71
CA ALA A 112 -13.49 14.00 4.45
C ALA A 112 -14.75 13.42 3.80
N GLY A 113 -15.34 12.36 4.36
CA GLY A 113 -16.62 11.78 3.92
C GLY A 113 -16.49 10.54 3.03
N TYR A 114 -15.27 10.05 2.76
CA TYR A 114 -15.09 8.84 1.94
C TYR A 114 -15.39 7.56 2.73
N THR A 115 -15.85 6.54 2.02
CA THR A 115 -15.95 5.17 2.55
C THR A 115 -14.57 4.53 2.52
N VAL A 116 -13.96 4.30 3.68
CA VAL A 116 -12.62 3.70 3.82
C VAL A 116 -12.71 2.27 4.34
N LEU A 117 -11.99 1.37 3.68
CA LEU A 117 -11.83 -0.03 4.07
C LEU A 117 -10.36 -0.29 4.38
N THR A 118 -10.08 -0.98 5.47
CA THR A 118 -8.72 -1.40 5.80
C THR A 118 -8.46 -2.83 5.35
N HIS A 119 -7.32 -3.06 4.70
CA HIS A 119 -6.86 -4.36 4.28
C HIS A 119 -5.59 -4.76 5.05
N HIS A 120 -5.61 -5.94 5.65
CA HIS A 120 -4.41 -6.48 6.30
C HIS A 120 -3.70 -7.46 5.36
N PRO A 121 -2.38 -7.29 5.13
CA PRO A 121 -1.64 -8.21 4.28
C PRO A 121 -1.70 -9.62 4.87
N THR A 122 -2.24 -10.56 4.13
CA THR A 122 -2.47 -11.95 4.61
C THR A 122 -1.18 -12.76 4.78
N GLY A 123 -0.04 -12.22 4.39
CA GLY A 123 1.28 -12.85 4.49
C GLY A 123 1.44 -14.15 3.68
N LYS A 124 0.41 -14.58 2.98
CA LYS A 124 0.36 -15.83 2.19
C LYS A 124 0.35 -15.56 0.68
N GLY A 125 0.89 -14.46 0.23
CA GLY A 125 1.00 -14.19 -1.20
C GLY A 125 2.41 -13.76 -1.55
N LYS A 126 3.01 -14.42 -2.53
CA LYS A 126 4.14 -13.83 -3.24
C LYS A 126 3.59 -12.58 -3.91
N GLN A 127 4.17 -11.42 -3.63
CA GLN A 127 3.87 -10.21 -4.38
C GLN A 127 3.88 -10.53 -5.87
N LEU A 128 2.85 -10.09 -6.59
CA LEU A 128 2.78 -10.35 -8.03
C LEU A 128 3.97 -9.70 -8.73
N ASP A 129 4.71 -10.51 -9.48
CA ASP A 129 5.71 -9.96 -10.37
C ASP A 129 5.07 -9.15 -11.52
N LYS A 130 5.86 -8.30 -12.16
CA LYS A 130 5.38 -7.39 -13.21
C LYS A 130 4.71 -8.08 -14.40
N PHE A 131 5.13 -9.31 -14.73
CA PHE A 131 4.59 -10.04 -15.88
C PHE A 131 3.24 -10.66 -15.54
N SER A 132 3.12 -11.27 -14.38
CA SER A 132 1.86 -11.81 -13.86
C SER A 132 0.84 -10.69 -13.68
N PHE A 133 1.24 -9.55 -13.12
CA PHE A 133 0.39 -8.39 -12.97
C PHE A 133 -0.13 -7.88 -14.32
N LYS A 134 0.74 -7.69 -15.30
CA LYS A 134 0.35 -7.27 -16.66
C LYS A 134 -0.61 -8.25 -17.32
N ARG A 135 -0.38 -9.55 -17.14
CA ARG A 135 -1.25 -10.60 -17.69
C ARG A 135 -2.65 -10.57 -17.09
N ILE A 136 -2.77 -10.30 -15.78
CA ILE A 136 -4.05 -10.27 -15.06
C ILE A 136 -4.81 -8.97 -15.36
N THR A 137 -4.12 -7.83 -15.30
CA THR A 137 -4.77 -6.52 -15.35
C THR A 137 -4.78 -5.87 -16.74
N GLY A 138 -3.96 -6.36 -17.67
CA GLY A 138 -3.74 -5.71 -18.96
C GLY A 138 -2.96 -4.41 -18.89
N TRP A 139 -2.47 -4.00 -17.71
CA TRP A 139 -1.80 -2.70 -17.51
C TRP A 139 -0.53 -2.58 -18.36
N PRO A 140 -0.43 -1.56 -19.25
CA PRO A 140 0.64 -1.49 -20.25
C PRO A 140 1.94 -0.84 -19.75
N LYS A 141 1.85 -0.01 -18.70
CA LYS A 141 2.97 0.81 -18.23
C LYS A 141 3.83 0.07 -17.19
N VAL A 142 5.01 0.62 -16.91
CA VAL A 142 5.92 0.12 -15.87
C VAL A 142 5.27 0.29 -14.49
N THR A 143 5.46 -0.70 -13.62
CA THR A 143 4.95 -0.72 -12.23
C THR A 143 6.07 -1.05 -11.26
N ASN A 144 5.96 -0.59 -10.04
CA ASN A 144 6.74 -1.09 -8.90
C ASN A 144 5.87 -1.99 -7.99
N GLU A 145 6.46 -2.53 -6.93
CA GLU A 145 5.74 -3.41 -5.99
C GLU A 145 4.56 -2.70 -5.33
N HIS A 146 4.76 -1.49 -4.80
CA HIS A 146 3.72 -0.73 -4.11
C HIS A 146 2.50 -0.42 -4.98
N THR A 147 2.73 -0.03 -6.24
CA THR A 147 1.61 0.24 -7.15
C THR A 147 0.86 -1.03 -7.54
N ARG A 148 1.55 -2.18 -7.62
CA ARG A 148 0.88 -3.46 -7.88
C ARG A 148 0.07 -3.93 -6.68
N ASP A 149 0.63 -3.78 -5.47
CA ASP A 149 -0.06 -4.16 -4.23
C ASP A 149 -1.31 -3.29 -4.03
N ALA A 150 -1.20 -1.97 -4.21
CA ALA A 150 -2.34 -1.06 -4.21
C ALA A 150 -3.41 -1.45 -5.25
N ALA A 151 -3.00 -1.78 -6.47
CA ALA A 151 -3.93 -2.17 -7.53
C ALA A 151 -4.67 -3.48 -7.22
N MET A 152 -3.97 -4.47 -6.66
CA MET A 152 -4.57 -5.77 -6.38
C MET A 152 -5.59 -5.73 -5.24
N MET A 153 -5.56 -4.72 -4.37
CA MET A 153 -6.59 -4.53 -3.34
C MET A 153 -7.93 -4.11 -3.93
N VAL A 154 -7.95 -3.45 -5.07
CA VAL A 154 -9.18 -2.93 -5.71
C VAL A 154 -9.52 -3.62 -7.02
N TRP A 155 -8.66 -4.51 -7.50
CA TRP A 155 -8.90 -5.24 -8.74
C TRP A 155 -10.11 -6.17 -8.64
N GLY A 156 -11.12 -5.91 -9.49
CA GLY A 156 -12.34 -6.72 -9.57
C GLY A 156 -13.44 -6.35 -8.56
N MET A 157 -13.31 -5.20 -7.89
CA MET A 157 -14.33 -4.67 -6.96
C MET A 157 -15.58 -4.14 -7.67
#